data_dac6f096e82012804bfe3bee56683548
#
_entry.id   dac6f096e82012804bfe3bee56683548
#
_cell.length_a   1.000
_cell.length_b   1.000
_cell.length_c   1.000
_cell.angle_alpha   90.00
_cell.angle_beta   90.00
_cell.angle_gamma   90.00
#
_symmetry.space_group_name_H-M   'P 1'
#
loop_
_entity.id
_entity.type
_entity.pdbx_description
1 polymer ?
#
loop_
_entity_poly.entity_id
_entity_poly.type
_entity_poly.pdbx_seq_one_letter_code
_entity_poly.pdbx_strand_id
1 'polypeptide(L)'
;YEKIDKILQSNSFIAYKLTGVMSQDVSQGYGLHCFDMRRAVWDEAMCRRLGIPLEFLPEICDCDHIVGTVTEKAAEEAGLAAGIPVVAGGLDAACGTLGAGVIHPGETQEQGGQAGGMSICMDEYKADPRLILGYHVVPGQWLLQGGTTGGGGVMRWFEREFADYERMMSGEGKGSSLNQLNEIAEKIAPGSDGVVFLPYMSGERSPIWNPNAKGVFYGLDFAKTKGHMVRA
;
A
#
# COMPACT_ATOMS: atom_id res chain seq x y z
N TYR A 1 3.69 -16.90 -24.49
CA TYR A 1 3.14 -17.93 -23.61
C TYR A 1 4.07 -19.15 -23.55
N GLU A 2 4.48 -19.67 -24.68
CA GLU A 2 5.36 -20.86 -24.81
C GLU A 2 6.77 -20.71 -24.18
N LYS A 3 7.18 -19.51 -23.84
CA LYS A 3 8.49 -19.19 -23.23
C LYS A 3 8.41 -18.84 -21.75
N ILE A 4 7.22 -18.91 -21.15
CA ILE A 4 7.05 -18.64 -19.73
C ILE A 4 7.45 -19.88 -18.95
N ASP A 5 8.36 -19.73 -18.01
CA ASP A 5 8.70 -20.76 -17.02
C ASP A 5 7.90 -20.55 -15.73
N LYS A 6 8.04 -19.36 -15.12
CA LYS A 6 7.34 -19.00 -13.88
C LYS A 6 6.80 -17.57 -13.93
N ILE A 7 5.72 -17.34 -13.20
CA ILE A 7 5.15 -16.02 -12.92
C ILE A 7 5.54 -15.66 -11.49
N LEU A 8 6.26 -14.57 -11.32
CA LEU A 8 6.73 -14.08 -10.02
C LEU A 8 6.17 -12.68 -9.74
N GLN A 9 5.84 -12.40 -8.50
CA GLN A 9 5.63 -11.03 -8.02
C GLN A 9 6.99 -10.31 -7.88
N SER A 10 6.96 -9.00 -7.70
CA SER A 10 8.15 -8.15 -7.71
C SER A 10 9.19 -8.55 -6.64
N ASN A 11 8.77 -8.79 -5.40
CA ASN A 11 9.65 -9.24 -4.33
C ASN A 11 10.19 -10.64 -4.59
N SER A 12 9.33 -11.56 -5.06
CA SER A 12 9.72 -12.92 -5.44
C SER A 12 10.77 -12.92 -6.55
N PHE A 13 10.66 -11.99 -7.52
CA PHE A 13 11.67 -11.82 -8.55
C PHE A 13 13.01 -11.36 -7.97
N ILE A 14 13.01 -10.43 -7.00
CA ILE A 14 14.23 -10.01 -6.31
C ILE A 14 14.86 -11.17 -5.53
N ALA A 15 14.06 -11.92 -4.77
CA ALA A 15 14.53 -13.12 -4.07
C ALA A 15 15.16 -14.15 -5.03
N TYR A 16 14.50 -14.40 -6.17
CA TYR A 16 15.04 -15.24 -7.25
C TYR A 16 16.38 -14.72 -7.79
N LYS A 17 16.49 -13.42 -8.05
CA LYS A 17 17.77 -12.84 -8.54
C LYS A 17 18.89 -12.99 -7.54
N LEU A 18 18.61 -12.95 -6.25
CA LEU A 18 19.59 -13.10 -5.19
C LEU A 18 20.00 -14.56 -4.96
N THR A 19 19.05 -15.50 -5.05
CA THR A 19 19.23 -16.89 -4.60
C THR A 19 19.18 -17.93 -5.70
N GLY A 20 18.57 -17.62 -6.84
CA GLY A 20 18.22 -18.59 -7.88
C GLY A 20 16.94 -19.41 -7.58
N VAL A 21 16.29 -19.21 -6.43
CA VAL A 21 15.09 -19.95 -6.01
C VAL A 21 13.83 -19.14 -6.35
N MET A 22 12.86 -19.79 -6.99
CA MET A 22 11.56 -19.20 -7.34
C MET A 22 10.52 -19.60 -6.30
N SER A 23 10.04 -18.64 -5.54
CA SER A 23 9.02 -18.81 -4.50
C SER A 23 8.01 -17.68 -4.54
N GLN A 24 6.89 -17.86 -3.87
CA GLN A 24 5.87 -16.82 -3.64
C GLN A 24 5.52 -16.77 -2.17
N ASP A 25 5.59 -15.59 -1.59
CA ASP A 25 5.12 -15.39 -0.22
C ASP A 25 3.58 -15.33 -0.14
N VAL A 26 3.04 -15.73 1.02
CA VAL A 26 1.59 -15.79 1.25
C VAL A 26 0.93 -14.40 1.14
N SER A 27 1.64 -13.32 1.44
CA SER A 27 1.04 -11.99 1.50
C SER A 27 0.71 -11.41 0.12
N GLN A 28 1.37 -11.86 -0.95
CA GLN A 28 1.14 -11.43 -2.32
C GLN A 28 0.46 -12.48 -3.22
N GLY A 29 0.19 -13.69 -2.73
CA GLY A 29 -0.44 -14.76 -3.51
C GLY A 29 -1.77 -14.32 -4.14
N TYR A 30 -2.53 -13.47 -3.47
CA TYR A 30 -3.82 -12.97 -3.97
C TYR A 30 -3.73 -12.17 -5.28
N GLY A 31 -2.58 -11.60 -5.61
CA GLY A 31 -2.39 -10.73 -6.78
C GLY A 31 -2.66 -11.42 -8.12
N LEU A 32 -2.63 -12.74 -8.17
CA LEU A 32 -2.94 -13.54 -9.37
C LEU A 32 -4.41 -14.01 -9.42
N HIS A 33 -5.22 -13.69 -8.42
CA HIS A 33 -6.64 -14.06 -8.30
C HIS A 33 -6.94 -15.58 -8.31
N CYS A 34 -5.94 -16.41 -8.19
CA CYS A 34 -6.05 -17.88 -8.09
C CYS A 34 -5.41 -18.45 -6.82
N PHE A 35 -5.39 -17.66 -5.75
CA PHE A 35 -4.85 -18.04 -4.46
C PHE A 35 -5.98 -18.26 -3.45
N ASP A 36 -6.04 -19.45 -2.83
CA ASP A 36 -6.92 -19.73 -1.71
C ASP A 36 -6.29 -19.19 -0.43
N MET A 37 -6.75 -18.03 0.00
CA MET A 37 -6.22 -17.35 1.18
C MET A 37 -6.45 -18.11 2.49
N ARG A 38 -7.46 -19.00 2.58
CA ARG A 38 -7.69 -19.78 3.81
C ARG A 38 -6.72 -20.95 3.94
N ARG A 39 -6.37 -21.54 2.81
CA ARG A 39 -5.51 -22.74 2.77
C ARG A 39 -4.05 -22.40 2.46
N ALA A 40 -3.77 -21.15 2.09
CA ALA A 40 -2.47 -20.68 1.64
C ALA A 40 -1.89 -21.53 0.48
N VAL A 41 -2.73 -21.83 -0.52
CA VAL A 41 -2.36 -22.63 -1.70
C VAL A 41 -2.92 -22.02 -2.98
N TRP A 42 -2.36 -22.39 -4.11
CA TRP A 42 -2.96 -22.08 -5.40
C TRP A 42 -4.25 -22.87 -5.60
N ASP A 43 -5.33 -22.20 -6.00
CA ASP A 43 -6.61 -22.81 -6.32
C ASP A 43 -6.57 -23.32 -7.78
N GLU A 44 -6.41 -24.63 -7.95
CA GLU A 44 -6.36 -25.26 -9.27
C GLU A 44 -7.62 -25.02 -10.10
N ALA A 45 -8.80 -24.97 -9.49
CA ALA A 45 -10.05 -24.74 -10.19
C ALA A 45 -10.08 -23.31 -10.74
N MET A 46 -9.64 -22.34 -9.96
CA MET A 46 -9.54 -20.95 -10.39
C MET A 46 -8.44 -20.77 -11.43
N CYS A 47 -7.27 -21.42 -11.26
CA CYS A 47 -6.20 -21.40 -12.25
C CYS A 47 -6.73 -21.88 -13.63
N ARG A 48 -7.45 -23.00 -13.66
CA ARG A 48 -8.08 -23.51 -14.90
C ARG A 48 -9.07 -22.50 -15.49
N ARG A 49 -9.90 -21.85 -14.67
CA ARG A 49 -10.88 -20.85 -15.15
C ARG A 49 -10.20 -19.60 -15.74
N LEU A 50 -9.06 -19.21 -15.20
CA LEU A 50 -8.29 -18.06 -15.67
C LEU A 50 -7.32 -18.39 -16.80
N GLY A 51 -7.18 -19.68 -17.15
CA GLY A 51 -6.24 -20.14 -18.16
C GLY A 51 -4.77 -19.99 -17.73
N ILE A 52 -4.49 -20.06 -16.43
CA ILE A 52 -3.14 -20.00 -15.86
C ILE A 52 -2.71 -21.43 -15.54
N PRO A 53 -1.71 -21.99 -16.26
CA PRO A 53 -1.15 -23.30 -15.92
C PRO A 53 -0.56 -23.29 -14.51
N LEU A 54 -0.88 -24.31 -13.70
CA LEU A 54 -0.41 -24.40 -12.33
C LEU A 54 1.13 -24.49 -12.24
N GLU A 55 1.76 -25.11 -13.24
CA GLU A 55 3.21 -25.21 -13.34
C GLU A 55 3.92 -23.84 -13.51
N PHE A 56 3.20 -22.78 -13.91
CA PHE A 56 3.77 -21.43 -13.97
C PHE A 56 3.83 -20.77 -12.59
N LEU A 57 3.13 -21.31 -11.60
CA LEU A 57 3.08 -20.74 -10.27
C LEU A 57 4.18 -21.36 -9.38
N PRO A 58 4.94 -20.51 -8.65
CA PRO A 58 5.96 -20.99 -7.74
C PRO A 58 5.37 -21.59 -6.47
N GLU A 59 6.18 -22.28 -5.69
CA GLU A 59 5.81 -22.77 -4.36
C GLU A 59 5.48 -21.60 -3.43
N ILE A 60 4.42 -21.76 -2.62
CA ILE A 60 3.99 -20.81 -1.60
C ILE A 60 4.78 -21.06 -0.32
N CYS A 61 5.23 -19.98 0.32
CA CYS A 61 5.89 -20.03 1.63
C CYS A 61 5.51 -18.82 2.51
N ASP A 62 5.80 -18.92 3.79
CA ASP A 62 5.65 -17.80 4.72
C ASP A 62 6.63 -16.66 4.38
N CYS A 63 6.29 -15.44 4.77
CA CYS A 63 7.07 -14.25 4.45
C CYS A 63 8.48 -14.29 5.06
N ASP A 64 8.64 -14.90 6.24
CA ASP A 64 9.91 -15.04 6.97
C ASP A 64 10.68 -16.32 6.61
N HIS A 65 10.12 -17.16 5.72
CA HIS A 65 10.79 -18.36 5.27
C HIS A 65 12.10 -18.02 4.52
N ILE A 66 13.21 -18.66 4.91
CA ILE A 66 14.49 -18.53 4.23
C ILE A 66 14.44 -19.35 2.93
N VAL A 67 14.30 -18.68 1.81
CA VAL A 67 14.21 -19.31 0.48
C VAL A 67 15.56 -19.72 -0.09
N GLY A 68 16.65 -19.19 0.46
CA GLY A 68 18.01 -19.50 0.03
C GLY A 68 19.01 -18.50 0.59
N THR A 69 20.20 -18.47 -0.01
CA THR A 69 21.25 -17.52 0.34
C THR A 69 21.72 -16.76 -0.89
N VAL A 70 22.27 -15.57 -0.67
CA VAL A 70 22.87 -14.75 -1.75
C VAL A 70 23.98 -15.55 -2.43
N THR A 71 23.83 -15.76 -3.73
CA THR A 71 24.84 -16.45 -4.56
C THR A 71 26.07 -15.57 -4.78
N GLU A 72 27.23 -16.17 -5.13
CA GLU A 72 28.43 -15.41 -5.44
C GLU A 72 28.22 -14.39 -6.56
N LYS A 73 27.49 -14.79 -7.61
CA LYS A 73 27.13 -13.90 -8.73
C LYS A 73 26.28 -12.73 -8.27
N ALA A 74 25.24 -12.98 -7.47
CA ALA A 74 24.38 -11.90 -6.97
C ALA A 74 25.13 -10.99 -5.99
N ALA A 75 26.04 -11.53 -5.19
CA ALA A 75 26.90 -10.78 -4.30
C ALA A 75 27.78 -9.77 -5.07
N GLU A 76 28.41 -10.23 -6.15
CA GLU A 76 29.24 -9.39 -7.02
C GLU A 76 28.39 -8.29 -7.71
N GLU A 77 27.22 -8.64 -8.29
CA GLU A 77 26.35 -7.69 -9.00
C GLU A 77 25.73 -6.64 -8.08
N ALA A 78 25.39 -6.99 -6.83
CA ALA A 78 24.67 -6.14 -5.89
C ALA A 78 25.54 -5.48 -4.81
N GLY A 79 26.83 -5.82 -4.73
CA GLY A 79 27.72 -5.35 -3.67
C GLY A 79 27.39 -5.93 -2.29
N LEU A 80 26.88 -7.16 -2.24
CA LEU A 80 26.52 -7.89 -1.03
C LEU A 80 27.58 -8.94 -0.69
N ALA A 81 27.53 -9.53 0.51
CA ALA A 81 28.28 -10.73 0.82
C ALA A 81 27.55 -11.99 0.35
N ALA A 82 28.28 -12.95 -0.23
CA ALA A 82 27.72 -14.26 -0.55
C ALA A 82 27.36 -15.04 0.74
N GLY A 83 26.33 -15.88 0.66
CA GLY A 83 25.90 -16.70 1.79
C GLY A 83 24.94 -16.02 2.78
N ILE A 84 24.62 -14.74 2.61
CA ILE A 84 23.59 -14.06 3.44
C ILE A 84 22.25 -14.75 3.23
N PRO A 85 21.52 -15.14 4.29
CA PRO A 85 20.17 -15.70 4.16
C PRO A 85 19.21 -14.68 3.53
N VAL A 86 18.34 -15.17 2.63
CA VAL A 86 17.31 -14.38 1.96
C VAL A 86 15.95 -14.96 2.33
N VAL A 87 15.08 -14.14 2.90
CA VAL A 87 13.68 -14.52 3.18
C VAL A 87 12.79 -14.26 1.95
N ALA A 88 11.64 -14.90 1.89
CA ALA A 88 10.67 -14.69 0.81
C ALA A 88 10.22 -13.21 0.71
N GLY A 89 10.20 -12.51 1.85
CA GLY A 89 9.73 -11.14 1.92
C GLY A 89 8.20 -11.05 1.91
N GLY A 90 7.66 -9.90 1.60
CA GLY A 90 6.21 -9.70 1.64
C GLY A 90 5.73 -8.47 0.90
N LEU A 91 4.40 -8.32 0.88
CA LEU A 91 3.73 -7.14 0.35
C LEU A 91 4.21 -5.86 1.05
N ASP A 92 4.46 -4.81 0.29
CA ASP A 92 4.96 -3.52 0.79
C ASP A 92 4.11 -2.95 1.93
N ALA A 93 2.78 -2.99 1.80
CA ALA A 93 1.86 -2.55 2.85
C ALA A 93 1.98 -3.39 4.14
N ALA A 94 2.15 -4.71 4.03
CA ALA A 94 2.33 -5.59 5.18
C ALA A 94 3.72 -5.41 5.83
N CYS A 95 4.76 -5.23 5.02
CA CYS A 95 6.08 -4.87 5.51
C CYS A 95 6.10 -3.49 6.19
N GLY A 96 5.39 -2.51 5.60
CA GLY A 96 5.22 -1.19 6.22
C GLY A 96 4.47 -1.24 7.54
N THR A 97 3.47 -2.10 7.67
CA THR A 97 2.74 -2.33 8.92
C THR A 97 3.65 -2.93 9.99
N LEU A 98 4.48 -3.92 9.65
CA LEU A 98 5.52 -4.42 10.54
C LEU A 98 6.52 -3.32 10.94
N GLY A 99 6.97 -2.52 9.95
CA GLY A 99 7.92 -1.41 10.18
C GLY A 99 7.38 -0.33 11.12
N ALA A 100 6.05 -0.16 11.18
CA ALA A 100 5.37 0.71 12.13
C ALA A 100 5.19 0.08 13.53
N GLY A 101 5.64 -1.17 13.73
CA GLY A 101 5.53 -1.88 15.00
C GLY A 101 4.17 -2.49 15.28
N VAL A 102 3.27 -2.54 14.29
CA VAL A 102 1.95 -3.17 14.42
C VAL A 102 2.13 -4.68 14.24
N ILE A 103 2.13 -5.41 15.36
CA ILE A 103 2.40 -6.85 15.41
C ILE A 103 1.41 -7.61 16.31
N HIS A 104 0.45 -6.91 16.93
CA HIS A 104 -0.55 -7.54 17.79
C HIS A 104 -1.97 -7.28 17.27
N PRO A 105 -2.90 -8.24 17.45
CA PRO A 105 -4.30 -8.05 17.08
C PRO A 105 -4.91 -6.80 17.70
N GLY A 106 -5.63 -6.03 16.89
CA GLY A 106 -6.26 -4.77 17.27
C GLY A 106 -5.38 -3.54 17.10
N GLU A 107 -4.09 -3.70 16.91
CA GLU A 107 -3.22 -2.56 16.54
C GLU A 107 -3.50 -2.09 15.12
N THR A 108 -3.33 -0.80 14.89
CA THR A 108 -3.62 -0.16 13.60
C THR A 108 -2.44 0.65 13.10
N GLN A 109 -2.35 0.75 11.78
CA GLN A 109 -1.42 1.64 11.10
C GLN A 109 -2.18 2.48 10.09
N GLU A 110 -1.86 3.77 10.02
CA GLU A 110 -2.25 4.66 8.94
C GLU A 110 -1.07 4.83 7.97
N GLN A 111 -1.34 4.71 6.68
CA GLN A 111 -0.38 4.99 5.62
C GLN A 111 -0.77 6.27 4.89
N GLY A 112 0.13 7.26 4.91
CA GLY A 112 0.00 8.51 4.18
C GLY A 112 1.05 8.62 3.08
N GLY A 113 0.68 8.30 1.83
CA GLY A 113 1.51 8.48 0.65
C GLY A 113 0.75 9.24 -0.44
N GLN A 114 0.97 8.91 -1.71
CA GLN A 114 0.17 9.41 -2.84
C GLN A 114 -1.32 9.07 -2.65
N ALA A 115 -1.62 7.83 -2.28
CA ALA A 115 -2.88 7.36 -1.74
C ALA A 115 -2.81 7.31 -0.21
N GLY A 116 -3.94 7.11 0.45
CA GLY A 116 -4.01 6.86 1.89
C GLY A 116 -4.54 5.46 2.17
N GLY A 117 -4.32 4.98 3.38
CA GLY A 117 -4.86 3.69 3.82
C GLY A 117 -4.72 3.49 5.31
N MET A 118 -5.55 2.62 5.83
CA MET A 118 -5.48 2.18 7.20
C MET A 118 -5.55 0.66 7.24
N SER A 119 -4.75 0.04 8.08
CA SER A 119 -4.77 -1.41 8.33
C SER A 119 -4.97 -1.69 9.81
N ILE A 120 -5.66 -2.77 10.10
CA ILE A 120 -5.77 -3.35 11.44
C ILE A 120 -5.21 -4.77 11.42
N CYS A 121 -4.37 -5.09 12.39
CA CYS A 121 -3.86 -6.42 12.62
C CYS A 121 -4.93 -7.30 13.28
N MET A 122 -5.07 -8.55 12.83
CA MET A 122 -6.04 -9.52 13.33
C MET A 122 -5.39 -10.90 13.47
N ASP A 123 -5.89 -11.71 14.39
CA ASP A 123 -5.47 -13.10 14.62
C ASP A 123 -6.42 -14.12 13.97
N GLU A 124 -7.46 -13.66 13.27
CA GLU A 124 -8.43 -14.52 12.61
C GLU A 124 -8.71 -14.10 11.16
N TYR A 125 -9.08 -15.08 10.33
CA TYR A 125 -9.58 -14.82 8.98
C TYR A 125 -10.97 -14.19 9.04
N LYS A 126 -11.08 -12.91 8.74
CA LYS A 126 -12.34 -12.18 8.72
C LYS A 126 -12.44 -11.30 7.48
N ALA A 127 -13.06 -11.83 6.44
CA ALA A 127 -13.26 -11.09 5.19
C ALA A 127 -14.50 -10.20 5.25
N ASP A 128 -14.37 -8.97 4.76
CA ASP A 128 -15.48 -8.06 4.48
C ASP A 128 -15.35 -7.59 3.03
N PRO A 129 -16.40 -7.73 2.17
CA PRO A 129 -16.31 -7.36 0.75
C PRO A 129 -16.07 -5.87 0.51
N ARG A 130 -16.25 -5.04 1.53
CA ARG A 130 -15.94 -3.61 1.46
C ARG A 130 -14.46 -3.30 1.68
N LEU A 131 -13.73 -4.22 2.30
CA LEU A 131 -12.34 -4.05 2.72
C LEU A 131 -11.41 -5.03 2.00
N ILE A 132 -10.12 -4.84 2.14
CA ILE A 132 -9.09 -5.71 1.59
C ILE A 132 -8.56 -6.56 2.75
N LEU A 133 -8.70 -7.88 2.64
CA LEU A 133 -8.05 -8.81 3.56
C LEU A 133 -6.75 -9.30 2.95
N GLY A 134 -5.68 -9.26 3.71
CA GLY A 134 -4.35 -9.77 3.35
C GLY A 134 -3.71 -10.54 4.51
N TYR A 135 -2.66 -11.27 4.21
CA TYR A 135 -1.78 -11.80 5.25
C TYR A 135 -0.90 -10.68 5.81
N HIS A 136 -0.64 -10.72 7.11
CA HIS A 136 0.49 -10.01 7.68
C HIS A 136 1.80 -10.75 7.33
N VAL A 137 2.95 -10.04 7.37
CA VAL A 137 4.26 -10.70 7.26
C VAL A 137 4.66 -11.44 8.55
N VAL A 138 3.95 -11.18 9.65
CA VAL A 138 4.07 -11.95 10.89
C VAL A 138 3.21 -13.21 10.75
N PRO A 139 3.80 -14.41 10.90
CA PRO A 139 3.07 -15.66 10.71
C PRO A 139 1.82 -15.77 11.59
N GLY A 140 0.74 -16.32 11.04
CA GLY A 140 -0.52 -16.51 11.75
C GLY A 140 -1.38 -15.25 11.91
N GLN A 141 -0.96 -14.12 11.40
CA GLN A 141 -1.70 -12.87 11.48
C GLN A 141 -2.23 -12.40 10.13
N TRP A 142 -3.27 -11.58 10.19
CA TRP A 142 -3.98 -11.02 9.06
C TRP A 142 -4.01 -9.50 9.13
N LEU A 143 -4.16 -8.85 7.99
CA LEU A 143 -4.40 -7.42 7.88
C LEU A 143 -5.74 -7.18 7.20
N LEU A 144 -6.63 -6.46 7.87
CA LEU A 144 -7.83 -5.92 7.25
C LEU A 144 -7.57 -4.45 6.91
N GLN A 145 -7.72 -4.09 5.64
CA GLN A 145 -7.24 -2.81 5.13
C GLN A 145 -8.36 -2.03 4.44
N GLY A 146 -8.40 -0.73 4.71
CA GLY A 146 -9.16 0.26 3.95
C GLY A 146 -8.19 1.16 3.19
N GLY A 147 -8.47 1.46 1.92
CA GLY A 147 -7.58 2.30 1.12
C GLY A 147 -8.33 3.34 0.32
N THR A 148 -7.93 4.61 0.45
CA THR A 148 -8.41 5.71 -0.38
C THR A 148 -7.45 6.00 -1.53
N THR A 149 -7.98 6.44 -2.67
CA THR A 149 -7.17 6.90 -3.80
C THR A 149 -6.58 8.28 -3.58
N GLY A 150 -7.19 9.07 -2.67
CA GLY A 150 -6.82 10.44 -2.37
C GLY A 150 -6.09 10.56 -1.03
N GLY A 151 -4.77 10.56 -1.05
CA GLY A 151 -3.92 10.86 0.10
C GLY A 151 -3.12 12.14 -0.15
N GLY A 152 -1.81 12.12 0.09
CA GLY A 152 -0.89 13.24 -0.16
C GLY A 152 -0.91 13.78 -1.60
N GLY A 153 -1.36 12.97 -2.57
CA GLY A 153 -1.57 13.41 -3.93
C GLY A 153 -2.62 14.51 -4.06
N VAL A 154 -3.62 14.52 -3.19
CA VAL A 154 -4.63 15.59 -3.14
C VAL A 154 -4.02 16.90 -2.66
N MET A 155 -3.15 16.85 -1.64
CA MET A 155 -2.43 18.04 -1.17
C MET A 155 -1.53 18.63 -2.26
N ARG A 156 -0.84 17.78 -3.04
CA ARG A 156 -0.06 18.26 -4.21
C ARG A 156 -0.93 18.86 -5.30
N TRP A 157 -2.11 18.28 -5.55
CA TRP A 157 -3.08 18.88 -6.45
C TRP A 157 -3.56 20.24 -5.93
N PHE A 158 -3.92 20.34 -4.65
CA PHE A 158 -4.35 21.59 -4.03
C PHE A 158 -3.24 22.67 -4.10
N GLU A 159 -2.02 22.30 -3.78
CA GLU A 159 -0.84 23.17 -3.92
C GLU A 159 -0.69 23.71 -5.34
N ARG A 160 -0.81 22.83 -6.34
CA ARG A 160 -0.65 23.20 -7.75
C ARG A 160 -1.74 24.16 -8.22
N GLU A 161 -2.99 23.92 -7.83
CA GLU A 161 -4.15 24.65 -8.38
C GLU A 161 -4.50 25.89 -7.57
N PHE A 162 -4.21 25.94 -6.26
CA PHE A 162 -4.72 26.99 -5.37
C PHE A 162 -3.64 27.70 -4.55
N ALA A 163 -2.37 27.33 -4.65
CA ALA A 163 -1.32 27.89 -3.82
C ALA A 163 -0.27 28.71 -4.59
N ASP A 164 -0.68 29.48 -5.59
CA ASP A 164 0.22 30.34 -6.36
C ASP A 164 0.96 31.33 -5.48
N TYR A 165 0.26 31.98 -4.56
CA TYR A 165 0.86 32.93 -3.61
C TYR A 165 1.91 32.25 -2.73
N GLU A 166 1.58 31.12 -2.14
CA GLU A 166 2.49 30.36 -1.26
C GLU A 166 3.72 29.87 -2.04
N ARG A 167 3.54 29.44 -3.30
CA ARG A 167 4.67 29.08 -4.18
C ARG A 167 5.56 30.29 -4.50
N MET A 168 4.98 31.42 -4.80
CA MET A 168 5.77 32.66 -5.05
C MET A 168 6.53 33.10 -3.80
N MET A 169 5.97 32.86 -2.62
CA MET A 169 6.58 33.23 -1.33
C MET A 169 7.52 32.14 -0.79
N SER A 170 7.56 30.96 -1.41
CA SER A 170 8.52 29.89 -1.06
C SER A 170 9.91 30.21 -1.60
N GLY A 171 10.96 29.73 -0.92
CA GLY A 171 12.36 29.93 -1.31
C GLY A 171 13.32 29.80 -0.14
N GLU A 172 14.60 30.09 -0.36
CA GLU A 172 15.63 29.97 0.66
C GLU A 172 15.23 30.74 1.94
N GLY A 173 15.12 30.02 3.06
CA GLY A 173 14.77 30.56 4.39
C GLY A 173 13.28 30.77 4.65
N LYS A 174 12.38 30.52 3.69
CA LYS A 174 10.91 30.76 3.83
C LYS A 174 10.08 29.47 3.92
N GLY A 175 10.71 28.31 3.91
CA GLY A 175 10.01 27.01 3.87
C GLY A 175 9.39 26.68 2.52
N SER A 176 8.77 25.51 2.41
CA SER A 176 8.03 25.11 1.22
C SER A 176 6.62 25.71 1.21
N SER A 177 5.99 25.77 0.02
CA SER A 177 4.58 26.16 -0.12
C SER A 177 3.65 25.28 0.72
N LEU A 178 3.94 23.99 0.85
CA LEU A 178 3.18 23.08 1.72
C LEU A 178 3.30 23.46 3.20
N ASN A 179 4.48 23.89 3.67
CA ASN A 179 4.63 24.39 5.04
C ASN A 179 3.76 25.62 5.30
N GLN A 180 3.72 26.55 4.35
CA GLN A 180 2.88 27.74 4.45
C GLN A 180 1.38 27.38 4.45
N LEU A 181 0.95 26.38 3.63
CA LEU A 181 -0.41 25.85 3.67
C LEU A 181 -0.74 25.25 5.04
N ASN A 182 0.21 24.50 5.64
CA ASN A 182 0.03 23.97 6.99
C ASN A 182 -0.13 25.09 8.04
N GLU A 183 0.69 26.14 7.98
CA GLU A 183 0.61 27.28 8.88
C GLU A 183 -0.74 28.00 8.83
N ILE A 184 -1.36 28.11 7.64
CA ILE A 184 -2.70 28.70 7.55
C ILE A 184 -3.79 27.74 8.03
N ALA A 185 -3.61 26.43 7.85
CA ALA A 185 -4.53 25.41 8.34
C ALA A 185 -4.49 25.28 9.87
N GLU A 186 -3.32 25.44 10.51
CA GLU A 186 -3.15 25.42 11.97
C GLU A 186 -3.95 26.50 12.69
N LYS A 187 -4.24 27.61 12.01
CA LYS A 187 -5.07 28.70 12.55
C LYS A 187 -6.56 28.37 12.59
N ILE A 188 -6.97 27.29 11.94
CA ILE A 188 -8.36 26.84 11.88
C ILE A 188 -8.57 25.72 12.90
N ALA A 189 -9.65 25.82 13.65
CA ALA A 189 -10.00 24.81 14.65
C ALA A 189 -10.18 23.40 14.03
N PRO A 190 -9.91 22.32 14.79
CA PRO A 190 -10.26 20.96 14.36
C PRO A 190 -11.72 20.84 13.96
N GLY A 191 -12.00 20.13 12.86
CA GLY A 191 -13.34 20.06 12.26
C GLY A 191 -13.61 21.16 11.23
N SER A 192 -12.63 22.04 10.96
CA SER A 192 -12.64 23.02 9.86
C SER A 192 -13.93 23.87 9.79
N ASP A 193 -14.52 24.19 10.96
CA ASP A 193 -15.80 24.90 11.09
C ASP A 193 -16.92 24.33 10.19
N GLY A 194 -16.96 22.99 10.08
CA GLY A 194 -17.97 22.25 9.32
C GLY A 194 -17.65 22.06 7.83
N VAL A 195 -16.49 22.49 7.35
CA VAL A 195 -16.05 22.12 6.00
C VAL A 195 -15.60 20.66 5.99
N VAL A 196 -16.13 19.89 5.05
CA VAL A 196 -15.77 18.48 4.82
C VAL A 196 -15.23 18.34 3.41
N PHE A 197 -14.09 17.66 3.29
CA PHE A 197 -13.53 17.31 2.00
C PHE A 197 -13.65 15.81 1.73
N LEU A 198 -14.18 15.45 0.57
CA LEU A 198 -14.19 14.09 0.06
C LEU A 198 -13.07 13.96 -0.99
N PRO A 199 -11.99 13.18 -0.72
CA PRO A 199 -10.79 13.21 -1.55
C PRO A 199 -10.86 12.28 -2.77
N TYR A 200 -12.02 12.04 -3.34
CA TYR A 200 -12.27 11.04 -4.39
C TYR A 200 -11.86 11.51 -5.80
N MET A 201 -10.65 12.05 -5.93
CA MET A 201 -10.19 12.69 -7.16
C MET A 201 -10.07 11.75 -8.37
N SER A 202 -9.86 10.46 -8.12
CA SER A 202 -9.71 9.41 -9.15
C SER A 202 -10.67 8.24 -8.93
N GLY A 203 -11.89 8.53 -8.48
CA GLY A 203 -12.76 7.52 -7.95
C GLY A 203 -12.38 7.16 -6.51
N GLU A 204 -13.02 6.14 -5.95
CA GLU A 204 -12.68 5.66 -4.60
C GLU A 204 -12.67 4.15 -4.53
N ARG A 205 -11.75 3.63 -3.71
CA ARG A 205 -11.61 2.20 -3.42
C ARG A 205 -12.42 1.83 -2.18
N SER A 206 -11.83 1.08 -1.30
CA SER A 206 -12.38 0.60 -0.06
C SER A 206 -12.73 1.75 0.92
N PRO A 207 -13.91 1.74 1.53
CA PRO A 207 -14.98 0.75 1.42
C PRO A 207 -16.03 1.05 0.33
N ILE A 208 -15.87 2.10 -0.45
CA ILE A 208 -16.90 2.64 -1.36
C ILE A 208 -16.92 1.91 -2.71
N TRP A 209 -15.74 1.53 -3.24
CA TRP A 209 -15.56 0.82 -4.52
C TRP A 209 -16.33 1.46 -5.69
N ASN A 210 -16.23 2.80 -5.81
CA ASN A 210 -16.90 3.54 -6.87
C ASN A 210 -15.87 4.31 -7.74
N PRO A 211 -15.59 3.85 -8.98
CA PRO A 211 -14.63 4.51 -9.85
C PRO A 211 -15.13 5.86 -10.37
N ASN A 212 -16.42 6.15 -10.24
CA ASN A 212 -17.04 7.41 -10.67
C ASN A 212 -17.17 8.45 -9.54
N ALA A 213 -16.79 8.12 -8.31
CA ALA A 213 -16.78 9.07 -7.21
C ALA A 213 -15.87 10.27 -7.56
N LYS A 214 -16.24 11.46 -7.08
CA LYS A 214 -15.50 12.70 -7.34
C LYS A 214 -15.21 13.45 -6.05
N GLY A 215 -14.13 14.24 -6.06
CA GLY A 215 -13.78 15.12 -4.97
C GLY A 215 -14.86 16.20 -4.76
N VAL A 216 -15.17 16.48 -3.49
CA VAL A 216 -16.17 17.47 -3.10
C VAL A 216 -15.71 18.22 -1.87
N PHE A 217 -15.81 19.53 -1.89
CA PHE A 217 -15.85 20.36 -0.68
C PHE A 217 -17.31 20.66 -0.34
N TYR A 218 -17.71 20.29 0.86
CA TYR A 218 -19.05 20.58 1.38
C TYR A 218 -18.96 21.54 2.56
N GLY A 219 -19.96 22.40 2.74
CA GLY A 219 -20.03 23.35 3.86
C GLY A 219 -19.25 24.65 3.63
N LEU A 220 -18.92 25.00 2.38
CA LEU A 220 -18.33 26.30 2.05
C LEU A 220 -19.39 27.40 2.10
N ASP A 221 -19.04 28.51 2.72
CA ASP A 221 -19.76 29.77 2.72
C ASP A 221 -18.79 30.98 2.62
N PHE A 222 -19.28 32.19 2.65
CA PHE A 222 -18.46 33.40 2.52
C PHE A 222 -17.47 33.62 3.71
N ALA A 223 -17.67 32.96 4.83
CA ALA A 223 -16.76 33.04 5.97
C ALA A 223 -15.57 32.03 5.87
N LYS A 224 -15.65 31.05 4.98
CA LYS A 224 -14.62 30.03 4.83
C LYS A 224 -13.47 30.55 3.96
N THR A 225 -12.26 30.24 4.37
CA THR A 225 -11.02 30.66 3.71
C THR A 225 -10.27 29.44 3.15
N LYS A 226 -9.19 29.68 2.40
CA LYS A 226 -8.26 28.62 1.96
C LYS A 226 -7.81 27.74 3.13
N GLY A 227 -7.56 28.33 4.32
CA GLY A 227 -7.18 27.59 5.51
C GLY A 227 -8.19 26.52 5.92
N HIS A 228 -9.49 26.81 5.81
CA HIS A 228 -10.55 25.81 6.08
C HIS A 228 -10.50 24.66 5.07
N MET A 229 -10.26 24.94 3.77
CA MET A 229 -10.15 23.91 2.75
C MET A 229 -8.92 23.00 2.95
N VAL A 230 -7.80 23.57 3.41
CA VAL A 230 -6.58 22.79 3.72
C VAL A 230 -6.75 21.99 5.00
N ARG A 231 -7.50 22.52 5.99
CA ARG A 231 -7.74 21.87 7.28
C ARG A 231 -8.73 20.72 7.20
N ALA A 232 -9.67 20.77 6.24
CA ALA A 232 -10.70 19.75 6.03
C ALA A 232 -10.13 18.44 5.47
#